data_cee19c5ae1f29bc23eac9301dd354b8c
#
_entry.id   cee19c5ae1f29bc23eac9301dd354b8c
#
_cell.length_a   1.000
_cell.length_b   1.000
_cell.length_c   1.000
_cell.angle_alpha   90.00
_cell.angle_beta   90.00
_cell.angle_gamma   90.00
#
_symmetry.space_group_name_H-M   'P 1'
#
loop_
_entity.id
_entity.type
_entity.pdbx_description
1 polymer ?
#
loop_
_entity_poly.entity_id
_entity_poly.type
_entity_poly.pdbx_seq_one_letter_code
_entity_poly.pdbx_strand_id
1 'polypeptide(L)'
;VLPGDSAGFLNVPRIKGIHTALKSGMLAAEAVFDVLITDAQTLESGKEADSYQERFERSWLYQELNEVRNVRPAFKWGMWPAMAYTALEQYVLKGRAPWTIAHHGSDHNSLRKAAACHPIAYPKPDNVLTFDRLSSVFLANLSHEEGQPNHLKLANPQIMLDVNLAE
;
A
#
# COMPACT_ATOMS: atom_id res chain seq x y z
N VAL A 1 -13.04 10.58 -3.39
CA VAL A 1 -11.59 10.81 -3.39
C VAL A 1 -10.92 9.83 -2.44
N LEU A 2 -9.84 9.19 -2.87
CA LEU A 2 -9.06 8.25 -2.06
C LEU A 2 -7.61 8.77 -1.98
N PRO A 3 -7.16 9.32 -0.85
CA PRO A 3 -5.79 9.77 -0.64
C PRO A 3 -4.95 8.75 0.15
N GLY A 4 -3.65 9.00 0.24
CA GLY A 4 -2.72 8.26 1.09
C GLY A 4 -2.29 6.91 0.53
N ASP A 5 -1.75 6.08 1.39
CA ASP A 5 -1.20 4.76 1.02
C ASP A 5 -2.26 3.82 0.44
N SER A 6 -3.52 3.95 0.89
CA SER A 6 -4.65 3.18 0.35
C SER A 6 -4.91 3.46 -1.14
N ALA A 7 -4.48 4.61 -1.65
CA ALA A 7 -4.52 4.98 -3.06
C ALA A 7 -3.18 4.73 -3.79
N GLY A 8 -2.20 4.13 -3.13
CA GLY A 8 -0.89 3.85 -3.70
C GLY A 8 0.09 5.03 -3.67
N PHE A 9 -0.17 6.09 -2.90
CA PHE A 9 0.75 7.21 -2.75
C PHE A 9 1.94 6.87 -1.87
N LEU A 10 2.72 5.89 -2.28
CA LEU A 10 3.90 5.40 -1.58
C LEU A 10 5.11 5.36 -2.50
N ASN A 11 6.19 6.03 -2.12
CA ASN A 11 7.48 5.89 -2.79
C ASN A 11 8.17 4.60 -2.32
N VAL A 12 7.86 3.49 -2.99
CA VAL A 12 8.32 2.14 -2.62
C VAL A 12 9.84 2.03 -2.53
N PRO A 13 10.64 2.51 -3.51
CA PRO A 13 12.10 2.43 -3.44
C PRO A 13 12.71 3.13 -2.22
N ARG A 14 12.06 4.19 -1.74
CA ARG A 14 12.52 4.96 -0.57
C ARG A 14 11.89 4.49 0.73
N ILE A 15 10.92 3.57 0.67
CA ILE A 15 10.13 3.12 1.83
C ILE A 15 9.54 4.32 2.59
N LYS A 16 9.05 5.31 1.84
CA LYS A 16 8.52 6.57 2.39
C LYS A 16 7.16 6.88 1.79
N GLY A 17 6.14 6.94 2.65
CA GLY A 17 4.75 7.24 2.29
C GLY A 17 4.17 8.45 3.04
N ILE A 18 4.71 8.83 4.20
CA ILE A 18 4.09 9.86 5.06
C ILE A 18 3.95 11.21 4.33
N HIS A 19 5.01 11.69 3.67
CA HIS A 19 4.99 12.97 2.96
C HIS A 19 4.07 12.93 1.74
N THR A 20 4.04 11.82 1.02
CA THR A 20 3.15 11.63 -0.15
C THR A 20 1.70 11.48 0.29
N ALA A 21 1.43 10.75 1.37
CA ALA A 21 0.11 10.63 1.97
C ALA A 21 -0.42 11.99 2.45
N LEU A 22 0.39 12.76 3.19
CA LEU A 22 0.03 14.11 3.63
C LEU A 22 -0.28 15.03 2.45
N LYS A 23 0.59 15.06 1.43
CA LYS A 23 0.36 15.92 0.25
C LYS A 23 -0.90 15.51 -0.51
N SER A 24 -1.15 14.22 -0.70
CA SER A 24 -2.38 13.75 -1.34
C SER A 24 -3.63 14.15 -0.55
N GLY A 25 -3.58 14.07 0.78
CA GLY A 25 -4.65 14.54 1.66
C GLY A 25 -4.90 16.03 1.57
N MET A 26 -3.84 16.84 1.50
CA MET A 26 -3.97 18.29 1.30
C MET A 26 -4.66 18.62 -0.03
N LEU A 27 -4.22 17.98 -1.12
CA LEU A 27 -4.82 18.18 -2.44
C LEU A 27 -6.30 17.74 -2.48
N ALA A 28 -6.62 16.65 -1.78
CA ALA A 28 -7.99 16.17 -1.65
C ALA A 28 -8.85 17.18 -0.87
N ALA A 29 -8.34 17.70 0.24
CA ALA A 29 -9.06 18.69 1.05
C ALA A 29 -9.33 19.98 0.26
N GLU A 30 -8.34 20.47 -0.48
CA GLU A 30 -8.51 21.65 -1.35
C GLU A 30 -9.56 21.40 -2.44
N ALA A 31 -9.53 20.23 -3.10
CA ALA A 31 -10.48 19.90 -4.15
C ALA A 31 -11.92 19.75 -3.62
N VAL A 32 -12.08 19.12 -2.46
CA VAL A 32 -13.39 18.99 -1.80
C VAL A 32 -13.92 20.34 -1.35
N PHE A 33 -13.04 21.18 -0.81
CA PHE A 33 -13.40 22.53 -0.38
C PHE A 33 -13.95 23.36 -1.54
N ASP A 34 -13.30 23.33 -2.71
CA ASP A 34 -13.80 24.03 -3.90
C ASP A 34 -15.21 23.59 -4.30
N VAL A 35 -15.47 22.29 -4.26
CA VAL A 35 -16.82 21.75 -4.56
C VAL A 35 -17.85 22.26 -3.55
N LEU A 36 -17.49 22.25 -2.26
CA LEU A 36 -18.40 22.69 -1.20
C LEU A 36 -18.73 24.20 -1.26
N ILE A 37 -17.76 25.03 -1.65
CA ILE A 37 -18.00 26.48 -1.79
C ILE A 37 -18.82 26.79 -3.04
N THR A 38 -18.48 26.15 -4.16
CA THR A 38 -19.11 26.46 -5.46
C THR A 38 -20.57 26.01 -5.48
N ASP A 39 -20.89 24.91 -4.85
CA ASP A 39 -22.19 24.25 -4.91
C ASP A 39 -22.96 24.22 -3.57
N ALA A 40 -22.63 25.15 -2.66
CA ALA A 40 -23.23 25.19 -1.31
C ALA A 40 -24.79 25.15 -1.29
N GLN A 41 -25.43 25.49 -2.39
CA GLN A 41 -26.91 25.49 -2.52
C GLN A 41 -27.46 24.26 -3.25
N THR A 42 -26.60 23.44 -3.88
CA THR A 42 -27.03 22.30 -4.71
C THR A 42 -26.21 21.03 -4.41
N LEU A 43 -25.87 20.80 -3.12
CA LEU A 43 -25.18 19.59 -2.69
C LEU A 43 -26.04 18.34 -2.95
N GLU A 44 -26.03 17.87 -4.20
CA GLU A 44 -26.51 16.55 -4.53
C GLU A 44 -25.49 15.52 -4.06
N SER A 45 -25.97 14.45 -3.43
CA SER A 45 -25.14 13.30 -3.03
C SER A 45 -24.47 12.70 -4.26
N GLY A 46 -23.15 12.49 -4.20
CA GLY A 46 -22.39 11.77 -5.24
C GLY A 46 -21.60 12.65 -6.20
N LYS A 47 -21.45 13.95 -5.96
CA LYS A 47 -20.53 14.80 -6.76
C LYS A 47 -19.08 14.36 -6.61
N GLU A 48 -18.39 14.32 -7.71
CA GLU A 48 -16.94 14.07 -7.75
C GLU A 48 -16.16 15.38 -7.63
N ALA A 49 -15.00 15.31 -6.98
CA ALA A 49 -14.07 16.43 -6.89
C ALA A 49 -13.09 16.36 -8.08
N ASP A 50 -13.56 16.75 -9.25
CA ASP A 50 -12.85 16.60 -10.54
C ASP A 50 -11.50 17.32 -10.54
N SER A 51 -11.39 18.44 -9.83
CA SER A 51 -10.15 19.19 -9.70
C SER A 51 -9.03 18.43 -8.98
N TYR A 52 -9.33 17.35 -8.27
CA TYR A 52 -8.33 16.57 -7.52
C TYR A 52 -7.27 15.96 -8.43
N GLN A 53 -7.68 15.33 -9.52
CA GLN A 53 -6.76 14.71 -10.47
C GLN A 53 -5.83 15.76 -11.10
N GLU A 54 -6.38 16.89 -11.55
CA GLU A 54 -5.58 17.96 -12.15
C GLU A 54 -4.57 18.55 -11.15
N ARG A 55 -4.99 18.78 -9.90
CA ARG A 55 -4.13 19.24 -8.82
C ARG A 55 -3.00 18.25 -8.52
N PHE A 56 -3.32 16.95 -8.50
CA PHE A 56 -2.33 15.90 -8.31
C PHE A 56 -1.29 15.89 -9.43
N GLU A 57 -1.72 15.88 -10.70
CA GLU A 57 -0.84 15.83 -11.86
C GLU A 57 0.10 17.04 -11.96
N ARG A 58 -0.33 18.20 -11.49
CA ARG A 58 0.50 19.42 -11.44
C ARG A 58 1.41 19.49 -10.22
N SER A 59 1.29 18.59 -9.27
CA SER A 59 2.05 18.62 -8.03
C SER A 59 3.41 17.92 -8.14
N TRP A 60 4.33 18.26 -7.24
CA TRP A 60 5.59 17.53 -7.07
C TRP A 60 5.38 16.05 -6.71
N LEU A 61 4.24 15.74 -6.08
CA LEU A 61 3.87 14.37 -5.71
C LEU A 61 3.77 13.46 -6.95
N TYR A 62 3.11 13.95 -8.02
CA TYR A 62 3.04 13.21 -9.28
C TYR A 62 4.43 12.98 -9.87
N GLN A 63 5.28 14.00 -9.86
CA GLN A 63 6.65 13.89 -10.40
C GLN A 63 7.46 12.84 -9.65
N GLU A 64 7.45 12.89 -8.31
CA GLU A 64 8.18 11.93 -7.47
C GLU A 64 7.71 10.49 -7.72
N LEU A 65 6.41 10.25 -7.75
CA LEU A 65 5.85 8.91 -7.97
C LEU A 65 6.09 8.42 -9.41
N ASN A 66 6.01 9.32 -10.37
CA ASN A 66 6.27 9.00 -11.77
C ASN A 66 7.74 8.62 -12.03
N GLU A 67 8.69 9.24 -11.34
CA GLU A 67 10.10 8.89 -11.42
C GLU A 67 10.40 7.45 -10.97
N VAL A 68 9.64 6.92 -10.05
CA VAL A 68 9.86 5.58 -9.47
C VAL A 68 8.87 4.53 -9.97
N ARG A 69 7.97 4.87 -10.87
CA ARG A 69 6.84 4.02 -11.30
C ARG A 69 7.24 2.64 -11.82
N ASN A 70 8.43 2.52 -12.41
CA ASN A 70 8.91 1.27 -13.01
C ASN A 70 9.68 0.38 -12.03
N VAL A 71 10.10 0.90 -10.87
CA VAL A 71 10.99 0.19 -9.97
C VAL A 71 10.31 -1.05 -9.41
N ARG A 72 9.17 -0.91 -8.73
CA ARG A 72 8.47 -2.06 -8.15
C ARG A 72 8.05 -3.10 -9.21
N PRO A 73 7.43 -2.73 -10.34
CA PRO A 73 7.05 -3.70 -11.36
C PRO A 73 8.21 -4.50 -11.95
N ALA A 74 9.43 -3.95 -11.96
CA ALA A 74 10.62 -4.65 -12.46
C ALA A 74 10.97 -5.89 -11.62
N PHE A 75 10.59 -5.92 -10.32
CA PHE A 75 10.88 -7.06 -9.45
C PHE A 75 10.17 -8.37 -9.84
N LYS A 76 9.21 -8.31 -10.77
CA LYS A 76 8.65 -9.51 -11.40
C LYS A 76 9.70 -10.36 -12.15
N TRP A 77 10.81 -9.76 -12.54
CA TRP A 77 11.93 -10.45 -13.22
C TRP A 77 12.89 -11.12 -12.24
N GLY A 78 12.64 -11.02 -10.94
CA GLY A 78 13.52 -11.50 -9.88
C GLY A 78 14.43 -10.38 -9.36
N MET A 79 15.13 -10.67 -8.24
CA MET A 79 15.90 -9.66 -7.51
C MET A 79 17.01 -9.03 -8.36
N TRP A 80 17.89 -9.84 -8.93
CA TRP A 80 19.09 -9.34 -9.62
C TRP A 80 18.78 -8.55 -10.89
N PRO A 81 17.94 -9.03 -11.81
CA PRO A 81 17.52 -8.20 -12.98
C PRO A 81 16.81 -6.92 -12.57
N ALA A 82 15.96 -6.98 -11.54
CA ALA A 82 15.26 -5.79 -11.05
C ALA A 82 16.22 -4.76 -10.47
N MET A 83 17.23 -5.17 -9.71
CA MET A 83 18.24 -4.27 -9.17
C MET A 83 19.06 -3.59 -10.29
N ALA A 84 19.49 -4.36 -11.28
CA ALA A 84 20.21 -3.82 -12.44
C ALA A 84 19.35 -2.81 -13.21
N TYR A 85 18.08 -3.15 -13.47
CA TYR A 85 17.13 -2.24 -14.11
C TYR A 85 16.88 -1.00 -13.27
N THR A 86 16.68 -1.16 -11.96
CA THR A 86 16.48 -0.02 -11.04
C THR A 86 17.67 0.92 -11.07
N ALA A 87 18.89 0.39 -11.07
CA ALA A 87 20.10 1.21 -11.19
C ALA A 87 20.11 1.99 -12.51
N LEU A 88 19.81 1.35 -13.63
CA LEU A 88 19.67 2.01 -14.94
C LEU A 88 18.60 3.10 -14.89
N GLU A 89 17.40 2.77 -14.40
CA GLU A 89 16.26 3.69 -14.33
C GLU A 89 16.58 4.92 -13.47
N GLN A 90 17.21 4.74 -12.30
CA GLN A 90 17.44 5.83 -11.37
C GLN A 90 18.69 6.66 -11.69
N TYR A 91 19.78 6.01 -12.12
CA TYR A 91 21.06 6.72 -12.33
C TYR A 91 21.25 7.21 -13.76
N VAL A 92 20.74 6.48 -14.76
CA VAL A 92 20.91 6.83 -16.17
C VAL A 92 19.68 7.55 -16.71
N LEU A 93 18.51 6.91 -16.61
CA LEU A 93 17.26 7.45 -17.16
C LEU A 93 16.59 8.49 -16.26
N LYS A 94 16.95 8.52 -14.97
CA LYS A 94 16.42 9.47 -13.97
C LYS A 94 14.88 9.50 -13.94
N GLY A 95 14.26 8.32 -14.00
CA GLY A 95 12.81 8.18 -14.03
C GLY A 95 12.12 8.62 -15.34
N ARG A 96 12.89 8.97 -16.37
CA ARG A 96 12.37 9.48 -17.65
C ARG A 96 12.24 8.41 -18.74
N ALA A 97 12.17 7.13 -18.36
CA ALA A 97 11.90 6.08 -19.34
C ALA A 97 10.62 6.38 -20.13
N PRO A 98 10.61 6.24 -21.48
CA PRO A 98 9.42 6.50 -22.29
C PRO A 98 8.34 5.41 -22.16
N TRP A 99 8.57 4.39 -21.33
CA TRP A 99 7.65 3.30 -21.08
C TRP A 99 7.24 3.25 -19.62
N THR A 100 6.14 2.56 -19.37
CA THR A 100 5.71 2.15 -18.02
C THR A 100 5.55 0.64 -17.98
N ILE A 101 6.20 0.00 -17.02
CA ILE A 101 6.09 -1.44 -16.82
C ILE A 101 4.77 -1.71 -16.12
N ALA A 102 3.86 -2.41 -16.80
CA ALA A 102 2.58 -2.74 -16.24
C ALA A 102 2.73 -3.76 -15.09
N HIS A 103 2.04 -3.48 -13.99
CA HIS A 103 1.87 -4.40 -12.88
C HIS A 103 0.56 -5.17 -13.10
N HIS A 104 0.69 -6.43 -13.53
CA HIS A 104 -0.46 -7.30 -13.76
C HIS A 104 -0.60 -8.30 -12.62
N GLY A 105 -1.80 -8.44 -12.13
CA GLY A 105 -2.15 -9.38 -11.07
C GLY A 105 -2.33 -8.73 -9.71
N SER A 106 -3.16 -9.34 -8.90
CA SER A 106 -3.38 -8.95 -7.50
C SER A 106 -2.35 -9.63 -6.62
N ASP A 107 -1.84 -8.95 -5.60
CA ASP A 107 -0.79 -9.46 -4.72
C ASP A 107 -1.19 -10.78 -4.03
N HIS A 108 -2.47 -10.93 -3.70
CA HIS A 108 -2.98 -12.18 -3.10
C HIS A 108 -2.84 -13.41 -4.00
N ASN A 109 -2.76 -13.24 -5.32
CA ASN A 109 -2.55 -14.35 -6.25
C ASN A 109 -1.09 -14.86 -6.27
N SER A 110 -0.17 -14.13 -5.65
CA SER A 110 1.24 -14.55 -5.53
C SER A 110 1.46 -15.52 -4.37
N LEU A 111 0.51 -15.64 -3.45
CA LEU A 111 0.58 -16.55 -2.32
C LEU A 111 0.46 -18.01 -2.77
N ARG A 112 1.31 -18.87 -2.23
CA ARG A 112 1.27 -20.31 -2.48
C ARG A 112 0.40 -21.00 -1.44
N LYS A 113 -0.20 -22.14 -1.80
CA LYS A 113 -0.91 -22.96 -0.82
C LYS A 113 0.07 -23.49 0.22
N ALA A 114 -0.31 -23.50 1.49
CA ALA A 114 0.54 -23.99 2.60
C ALA A 114 1.04 -25.40 2.36
N ALA A 115 0.21 -26.27 1.78
CA ALA A 115 0.58 -27.65 1.43
C ALA A 115 1.75 -27.78 0.41
N ALA A 116 2.03 -26.70 -0.35
CA ALA A 116 3.13 -26.64 -1.31
C ALA A 116 4.40 -26.02 -0.73
N CYS A 117 4.40 -25.66 0.55
CA CYS A 117 5.50 -25.03 1.26
C CYS A 117 6.04 -25.94 2.35
N HIS A 118 7.34 -25.85 2.60
CA HIS A 118 7.92 -26.55 3.74
C HIS A 118 7.61 -25.79 5.02
N PRO A 119 7.19 -26.48 6.11
CA PRO A 119 7.01 -25.84 7.41
C PRO A 119 8.31 -25.16 7.86
N ILE A 120 8.18 -23.91 8.32
CA ILE A 120 9.33 -23.18 8.86
C ILE A 120 9.49 -23.60 10.32
N ALA A 121 10.67 -24.09 10.68
CA ALA A 121 11.03 -24.40 12.07
C ALA A 121 11.59 -23.12 12.71
N TYR A 122 10.77 -22.40 13.41
CA TYR A 122 11.21 -21.22 14.16
C TYR A 122 11.98 -21.62 15.42
N PRO A 123 13.05 -20.89 15.79
CA PRO A 123 13.71 -21.09 17.06
C PRO A 123 12.75 -20.84 18.22
N LYS A 124 12.88 -21.63 19.29
CA LYS A 124 12.07 -21.39 20.49
C LYS A 124 12.48 -20.08 21.16
N PRO A 125 11.54 -19.31 21.70
CA PRO A 125 11.84 -18.09 22.44
C PRO A 125 12.71 -18.43 23.67
N ASP A 126 13.66 -17.54 23.97
CA ASP A 126 14.56 -17.64 25.10
C ASP A 126 14.03 -17.04 26.40
N ASN A 127 12.90 -16.35 26.34
CA ASN A 127 12.25 -15.60 27.43
C ASN A 127 13.13 -14.47 28.04
N VAL A 128 14.15 -14.03 27.33
CA VAL A 128 15.02 -12.90 27.68
C VAL A 128 14.91 -11.79 26.64
N LEU A 129 15.23 -12.10 25.38
CA LEU A 129 15.10 -11.18 24.23
C LEU A 129 13.90 -11.50 23.36
N THR A 130 13.51 -12.76 23.35
CA THR A 130 12.38 -13.25 22.52
C THR A 130 11.39 -13.99 23.41
N PHE A 131 10.10 -13.73 23.18
CA PHE A 131 8.99 -14.26 23.95
C PHE A 131 8.01 -15.02 23.07
N ASP A 132 7.23 -15.90 23.66
CA ASP A 132 6.12 -16.53 22.97
C ASP A 132 5.07 -15.48 22.53
N ARG A 133 4.15 -15.89 21.65
CA ARG A 133 3.17 -14.98 21.05
C ARG A 133 2.28 -14.31 22.08
N LEU A 134 1.81 -15.04 23.09
CA LEU A 134 0.93 -14.50 24.13
C LEU A 134 1.66 -13.51 25.03
N SER A 135 2.87 -13.88 25.47
CA SER A 135 3.72 -12.99 26.28
C SER A 135 4.11 -11.73 25.51
N SER A 136 4.38 -11.82 24.20
CA SER A 136 4.68 -10.66 23.35
C SER A 136 3.50 -9.70 23.25
N VAL A 137 2.27 -10.20 23.10
CA VAL A 137 1.05 -9.37 23.08
C VAL A 137 0.84 -8.68 24.43
N PHE A 138 1.03 -9.40 25.52
CA PHE A 138 0.91 -8.85 26.87
C PHE A 138 1.95 -7.74 27.13
N LEU A 139 3.21 -8.00 26.80
CA LEU A 139 4.31 -7.03 26.97
C LEU A 139 4.16 -5.78 26.08
N ALA A 140 3.56 -5.93 24.90
CA ALA A 140 3.25 -4.81 24.02
C ALA A 140 2.15 -3.88 24.58
N ASN A 141 1.49 -4.28 25.66
CA ASN A 141 0.43 -3.53 26.33
C ASN A 141 -0.69 -3.06 25.38
N LEU A 142 -1.03 -3.89 24.40
CA LEU A 142 -2.14 -3.65 23.48
C LEU A 142 -3.46 -3.99 24.19
N SER A 143 -4.33 -3.02 24.30
CA SER A 143 -5.65 -3.19 24.88
C SER A 143 -6.72 -2.72 23.91
N HIS A 144 -7.72 -3.55 23.69
CA HIS A 144 -8.91 -3.25 22.91
C HIS A 144 -10.14 -3.46 23.77
N GLU A 145 -11.21 -2.72 23.51
CA GLU A 145 -12.49 -2.96 24.18
C GLU A 145 -13.04 -4.33 23.79
N GLU A 146 -13.47 -5.11 24.79
CA GLU A 146 -13.95 -6.49 24.60
C GLU A 146 -15.14 -6.55 23.63
N GLY A 147 -16.02 -5.57 23.69
CA GLY A 147 -17.19 -5.45 22.81
C GLY A 147 -16.94 -4.74 21.48
N GLN A 148 -15.68 -4.42 21.14
CA GLN A 148 -15.38 -3.71 19.91
C GLN A 148 -15.75 -4.55 18.67
N PRO A 149 -16.55 -4.03 17.74
CA PRO A 149 -16.88 -4.73 16.51
C PRO A 149 -15.64 -4.98 15.65
N ASN A 150 -15.50 -6.19 15.11
CA ASN A 150 -14.44 -6.47 14.16
C ASN A 150 -14.61 -5.63 12.88
N HIS A 151 -13.54 -4.93 12.47
CA HIS A 151 -13.52 -4.16 11.23
C HIS A 151 -13.37 -5.05 9.98
N LEU A 152 -12.82 -6.26 10.14
CA LEU A 152 -12.73 -7.25 9.09
C LEU A 152 -13.84 -8.28 9.27
N LYS A 153 -14.60 -8.51 8.21
CA LYS A 153 -15.67 -9.52 8.18
C LYS A 153 -15.37 -10.53 7.08
N LEU A 154 -15.46 -11.82 7.42
CA LEU A 154 -15.38 -12.89 6.44
C LEU A 154 -16.75 -13.10 5.81
N ALA A 155 -16.82 -13.00 4.47
CA ALA A 155 -18.04 -13.33 3.73
C ALA A 155 -18.38 -14.82 3.83
N ASN A 156 -17.37 -15.67 3.88
CA ASN A 156 -17.47 -17.10 4.05
C ASN A 156 -16.35 -17.61 4.98
N PRO A 157 -16.65 -18.04 6.20
CA PRO A 157 -15.66 -18.59 7.13
C PRO A 157 -14.92 -19.82 6.60
N GLN A 158 -15.51 -20.57 5.66
CA GLN A 158 -14.91 -21.77 5.09
C GLN A 158 -13.68 -21.45 4.21
N ILE A 159 -13.55 -20.22 3.74
CA ILE A 159 -12.40 -19.80 2.91
C ILE A 159 -11.07 -20.07 3.64
N MET A 160 -11.00 -19.88 4.94
CA MET A 160 -9.78 -20.11 5.72
C MET A 160 -9.34 -21.59 5.68
N LEU A 161 -10.29 -22.51 5.63
CA LEU A 161 -10.02 -23.94 5.56
C LEU A 161 -9.73 -24.40 4.13
N ASP A 162 -10.48 -23.89 3.15
CA ASP A 162 -10.41 -24.34 1.76
C ASP A 162 -9.17 -23.80 1.03
N VAL A 163 -8.78 -22.57 1.32
CA VAL A 163 -7.69 -21.90 0.62
C VAL A 163 -6.35 -22.14 1.32
N ASN A 164 -6.31 -22.09 2.64
CA ASN A 164 -5.12 -22.32 3.48
C ASN A 164 -3.82 -21.86 2.83
N LEU A 165 -3.63 -20.56 2.76
CA LEU A 165 -2.44 -19.97 2.12
C LEU A 165 -1.26 -19.93 3.09
N ALA A 166 -0.05 -20.08 2.56
CA ALA A 166 1.18 -19.86 3.33
C ALA A 166 1.41 -18.37 3.55
N GLU A 167 1.90 -18.02 4.74
CA GLU A 167 2.37 -16.68 5.10
C GLU A 167 3.71 -16.35 4.40
#